data_0814ec9d2aca649a489089282f126d26
#
_entry.id   0814ec9d2aca649a489089282f126d26
#
_cell.length_a   1.000
_cell.length_b   1.000
_cell.length_c   1.000
_cell.angle_alpha   90.00
_cell.angle_beta   90.00
_cell.angle_gamma   90.00
#
_symmetry.space_group_name_H-M   'P 1'
#
loop_
_entity.id
_entity.type
_entity.pdbx_description
1 polymer ?
#
loop_
_entity_poly.entity_id
_entity_poly.type
_entity_poly.pdbx_seq_one_letter_code
_entity_poly.pdbx_strand_id
1 'polypeptide(L)'
;MLEPINVSLESLNLITLAPMLIAIAGGLIILILDLLNEKLHKSLYVMLTVLVLFINFGSVLGLNVNERGFFDVMLIDGISIISQLMIIGGSMIFIPLALTSKRFHEYSYPEFFALFLFMIAGFQFMVASDNLILIFVGLETASLSLYTLIALHNRSNSYEAAVKYFTMGALAAAFFAMGSAVIYALTGSVELYKVAEVMATRLNETGLMIAIFGSSVLLLVSFAFKLSLFPFHTWAPDVYEGASAPLAGYMSVVPKIAAFVVSIRLFGMYIDLGIEWVRWTILIIAVLTMTLANIMALVQNDVKRMLAYSSISHAGFIMAALALDTTEGNTSIFLYYALFMFTNLGAFAMLWISRHKKRRFDDRYDHPYEKFAGLIQIMPMGAVVMGLFMFSLA
;
A
#
# COMPACT_ATOMS: atom_id res chain seq x y z
N MET A 1 -7.04 38.08 24.33
CA MET A 1 -6.37 38.34 23.03
C MET A 1 -5.66 37.05 22.68
N LEU A 2 -5.87 36.51 21.50
CA LEU A 2 -5.07 35.40 21.02
C LEU A 2 -3.67 35.93 20.75
N GLU A 3 -2.64 35.33 21.34
CA GLU A 3 -1.26 35.67 21.02
C GLU A 3 -1.00 35.39 19.54
N PRO A 4 -0.29 36.30 18.85
CA PRO A 4 0.04 36.05 17.44
C PRO A 4 0.94 34.83 17.35
N ILE A 5 0.55 33.87 16.54
CA ILE A 5 1.35 32.66 16.26
C ILE A 5 2.56 33.13 15.42
N ASN A 6 3.72 33.30 16.07
CA ASN A 6 4.98 33.58 15.37
C ASN A 6 5.51 32.27 14.76
N VAL A 7 5.23 32.06 13.48
CA VAL A 7 5.76 30.91 12.72
C VAL A 7 7.00 31.35 11.97
N SER A 8 8.16 30.81 12.33
CA SER A 8 9.37 30.95 11.52
C SER A 8 9.45 29.82 10.48
N LEU A 9 10.04 30.08 9.31
CA LEU A 9 10.28 29.04 8.30
C LEU A 9 11.14 27.90 8.84
N GLU A 10 12.03 28.20 9.77
CA GLU A 10 12.91 27.22 10.42
C GLU A 10 12.11 26.27 11.34
N SER A 11 11.13 26.82 12.09
CA SER A 11 10.26 26.02 12.96
C SER A 11 9.31 25.09 12.20
N LEU A 12 9.05 25.39 10.92
CA LEU A 12 8.22 24.53 10.06
C LEU A 12 8.93 23.25 9.61
N ASN A 13 10.26 23.22 9.57
CA ASN A 13 11.07 22.10 9.08
C ASN A 13 10.49 21.47 7.80
N LEU A 14 10.32 22.30 6.76
CA LEU A 14 9.67 21.90 5.50
C LEU A 14 10.41 20.79 4.74
N ILE A 15 11.67 20.53 5.09
CA ILE A 15 12.45 19.46 4.48
C ILE A 15 11.82 18.07 4.71
N THR A 16 11.07 17.91 5.79
CA THR A 16 10.33 16.68 6.09
C THR A 16 9.24 16.37 5.07
N LEU A 17 8.74 17.38 4.35
CA LEU A 17 7.76 17.25 3.27
C LEU A 17 8.41 17.05 1.89
N ALA A 18 9.71 17.23 1.75
CA ALA A 18 10.38 17.23 0.45
C ALA A 18 10.08 15.99 -0.40
N PRO A 19 10.08 14.74 0.13
CA PRO A 19 9.78 13.56 -0.69
C PRO A 19 8.38 13.62 -1.31
N MET A 20 7.36 13.99 -0.54
CA MET A 20 5.97 14.08 -1.00
C MET A 20 5.80 15.19 -2.04
N LEU A 21 6.40 16.35 -1.78
CA LEU A 21 6.36 17.49 -2.69
C LEU A 21 7.05 17.19 -4.03
N ILE A 22 8.17 16.44 -4.02
CA ILE A 22 8.86 16.00 -5.24
C ILE A 22 7.94 15.08 -6.06
N ALA A 23 7.27 14.14 -5.43
CA ALA A 23 6.34 13.25 -6.13
C ALA A 23 5.14 14.02 -6.71
N ILE A 24 4.53 14.93 -5.93
CA ILE A 24 3.42 15.77 -6.38
C ILE A 24 3.85 16.68 -7.53
N ALA A 25 4.96 17.38 -7.38
CA ALA A 25 5.50 18.27 -8.41
C ALA A 25 5.81 17.50 -9.70
N GLY A 26 6.38 16.30 -9.59
CA GLY A 26 6.63 15.41 -10.73
C GLY A 26 5.35 15.04 -11.47
N GLY A 27 4.29 14.67 -10.77
CA GLY A 27 2.98 14.38 -11.35
C GLY A 27 2.38 15.60 -12.06
N LEU A 28 2.43 16.78 -11.43
CA LEU A 28 1.96 18.03 -12.04
C LEU A 28 2.76 18.42 -13.29
N ILE A 29 4.08 18.26 -13.26
CA ILE A 29 4.95 18.53 -14.41
C ILE A 29 4.56 17.62 -15.59
N ILE A 30 4.30 16.36 -15.37
CA ILE A 30 3.87 15.42 -16.43
C ILE A 30 2.56 15.90 -17.08
N LEU A 31 1.56 16.29 -16.27
CA LEU A 31 0.27 16.80 -16.78
C LEU A 31 0.44 18.12 -17.54
N ILE A 32 1.26 19.04 -17.05
CA ILE A 32 1.52 20.32 -17.73
C ILE A 32 2.24 20.09 -19.07
N LEU A 33 3.22 19.20 -19.12
CA LEU A 33 3.94 18.88 -20.35
C LEU A 33 3.02 18.26 -21.41
N ASP A 34 2.12 17.39 -21.02
CA ASP A 34 1.13 16.82 -21.91
C ASP A 34 0.16 17.87 -22.45
N LEU A 35 -0.33 18.78 -21.59
CA LEU A 35 -1.18 19.89 -21.98
C LEU A 35 -0.51 20.83 -23.00
N LEU A 36 0.80 21.03 -22.87
CA LEU A 36 1.58 21.88 -23.78
C LEU A 36 1.89 21.19 -25.12
N ASN A 37 1.99 19.87 -25.12
CA ASN A 37 2.30 19.09 -26.32
C ASN A 37 1.73 17.66 -26.25
N GLU A 38 0.53 17.47 -26.78
CA GLU A 38 -0.21 16.20 -26.82
C GLU A 38 0.49 15.08 -27.64
N LYS A 39 1.57 15.39 -28.37
CA LYS A 39 2.29 14.43 -29.22
C LYS A 39 3.53 13.82 -28.56
N LEU A 40 3.71 14.01 -27.27
CA LEU A 40 4.87 13.47 -26.56
C LEU A 40 4.81 11.94 -26.52
N HIS A 41 5.96 11.32 -26.71
CA HIS A 41 6.05 9.87 -26.67
C HIS A 41 6.03 9.35 -25.23
N LYS A 42 5.32 8.24 -25.00
CA LYS A 42 5.19 7.64 -23.64
C LYS A 42 6.53 7.39 -22.94
N SER A 43 7.61 7.14 -23.69
CA SER A 43 8.93 6.95 -23.09
C SER A 43 9.42 8.17 -22.32
N LEU A 44 9.01 9.38 -22.72
CA LEU A 44 9.34 10.60 -21.98
C LEU A 44 8.67 10.60 -20.60
N TYR A 45 7.38 10.24 -20.51
CA TYR A 45 6.67 10.15 -19.26
C TYR A 45 7.28 9.10 -18.31
N VAL A 46 7.68 7.94 -18.86
CA VAL A 46 8.39 6.91 -18.09
C VAL A 46 9.75 7.45 -17.60
N MET A 47 10.53 8.11 -18.47
CA MET A 47 11.84 8.67 -18.08
C MET A 47 11.69 9.76 -17.00
N LEU A 48 10.70 10.65 -17.14
CA LEU A 48 10.41 11.68 -16.14
C LEU A 48 10.00 11.05 -14.82
N THR A 49 9.12 10.05 -14.84
CA THR A 49 8.71 9.34 -13.64
C THR A 49 9.89 8.66 -12.95
N VAL A 50 10.76 7.98 -13.70
CA VAL A 50 11.98 7.37 -13.15
C VAL A 50 12.90 8.44 -12.56
N LEU A 51 13.09 9.57 -13.23
CA LEU A 51 13.90 10.68 -12.73
C LEU A 51 13.33 11.22 -11.40
N VAL A 52 12.02 11.46 -11.35
CA VAL A 52 11.32 11.91 -10.12
C VAL A 52 11.52 10.91 -9.00
N LEU A 53 11.42 9.60 -9.28
CA LEU A 53 11.63 8.56 -8.27
C LEU A 53 13.08 8.55 -7.75
N PHE A 54 14.08 8.77 -8.61
CA PHE A 54 15.48 8.88 -8.19
C PHE A 54 15.73 10.11 -7.32
N ILE A 55 15.17 11.27 -7.69
CA ILE A 55 15.28 12.50 -6.90
C ILE A 55 14.57 12.30 -5.55
N ASN A 56 13.38 11.68 -5.56
CA ASN A 56 12.63 11.36 -4.36
C ASN A 56 13.41 10.40 -3.44
N PHE A 57 14.01 9.35 -3.99
CA PHE A 57 14.86 8.41 -3.24
C PHE A 57 16.05 9.13 -2.57
N GLY A 58 16.73 10.00 -3.33
CA GLY A 58 17.82 10.82 -2.79
C GLY A 58 17.35 11.78 -1.69
N SER A 59 16.14 12.37 -1.82
CA SER A 59 15.58 13.26 -0.79
C SER A 59 15.29 12.51 0.52
N VAL A 60 14.78 11.26 0.45
CA VAL A 60 14.55 10.43 1.65
C VAL A 60 15.85 10.07 2.34
N LEU A 61 16.93 9.76 1.59
CA LEU A 61 18.25 9.50 2.17
C LEU A 61 18.87 10.72 2.85
N GLY A 62 18.44 11.92 2.47
CA GLY A 62 18.88 13.19 3.07
C GLY A 62 18.09 13.60 4.32
N LEU A 63 17.06 12.86 4.73
CA LEU A 63 16.30 13.14 5.95
C LEU A 63 17.06 12.70 7.20
N ASN A 64 16.97 13.49 8.25
CA ASN A 64 17.51 13.09 9.55
C ASN A 64 16.49 12.27 10.32
N VAL A 65 16.98 11.27 11.07
CA VAL A 65 16.14 10.41 11.92
C VAL A 65 15.72 11.17 13.19
N ASN A 66 14.51 10.90 13.67
CA ASN A 66 13.90 11.48 14.87
C ASN A 66 13.62 12.97 14.77
N GLU A 67 13.27 13.44 13.57
CA GLU A 67 12.80 14.80 13.36
C GLU A 67 11.28 14.86 13.24
N ARG A 68 10.70 15.96 13.75
CA ARG A 68 9.34 16.38 13.47
C ARG A 68 9.35 17.62 12.61
N GLY A 69 8.32 17.80 11.81
CA GLY A 69 8.17 18.95 10.94
C GLY A 69 6.72 19.27 10.64
N PHE A 70 6.53 20.37 9.96
CA PHE A 70 5.22 20.86 9.55
C PHE A 70 4.20 20.85 10.69
N PHE A 71 4.45 21.68 11.72
CA PHE A 71 3.63 21.76 12.94
C PHE A 71 3.53 20.44 13.71
N ASP A 72 4.61 19.67 13.78
CA ASP A 72 4.70 18.35 14.43
C ASP A 72 3.83 17.25 13.81
N VAL A 73 3.18 17.51 12.67
CA VAL A 73 2.32 16.53 11.97
C VAL A 73 3.14 15.46 11.23
N MET A 74 4.36 15.84 10.77
CA MET A 74 5.30 14.92 10.15
C MET A 74 6.20 14.28 11.22
N LEU A 75 6.40 12.97 11.10
CA LEU A 75 7.30 12.18 11.94
C LEU A 75 8.29 11.41 11.06
N ILE A 76 9.56 11.81 11.13
CA ILE A 76 10.65 11.16 10.41
C ILE A 76 11.44 10.31 11.39
N ASP A 77 11.10 9.05 11.47
CA ASP A 77 11.80 8.03 12.26
C ASP A 77 12.40 6.95 11.34
N GLY A 78 13.09 5.98 11.92
CA GLY A 78 13.68 4.87 11.15
C GLY A 78 12.63 4.08 10.36
N ILE A 79 11.42 3.91 10.93
CA ILE A 79 10.30 3.22 10.28
C ILE A 79 9.85 3.99 9.05
N SER A 80 9.70 5.32 9.15
CA SER A 80 9.28 6.15 8.03
C SER A 80 10.29 6.17 6.89
N ILE A 81 11.59 6.29 7.20
CA ILE A 81 12.66 6.31 6.19
C ILE A 81 12.71 4.98 5.44
N ILE A 82 12.78 3.85 6.16
CA ILE A 82 12.84 2.52 5.55
C ILE A 82 11.60 2.28 4.68
N SER A 83 10.42 2.61 5.17
CA SER A 83 9.16 2.43 4.44
C SER A 83 9.10 3.27 3.17
N GLN A 84 9.50 4.54 3.22
CA GLN A 84 9.56 5.40 2.04
C GLN A 84 10.54 4.84 1.01
N LEU A 85 11.74 4.39 1.43
CA LEU A 85 12.71 3.76 0.53
C LEU A 85 12.15 2.50 -0.12
N MET A 86 11.41 1.67 0.62
CA MET A 86 10.76 0.46 0.08
C MET A 86 9.63 0.82 -0.90
N ILE A 87 8.80 1.82 -0.61
CA ILE A 87 7.75 2.30 -1.50
C ILE A 87 8.34 2.80 -2.82
N ILE A 88 9.38 3.64 -2.75
CA ILE A 88 10.06 4.17 -3.93
C ILE A 88 10.79 3.05 -4.68
N GLY A 89 11.50 2.17 -3.96
CA GLY A 89 12.21 1.02 -4.54
C GLY A 89 11.28 0.08 -5.31
N GLY A 90 10.14 -0.30 -4.72
CA GLY A 90 9.11 -1.08 -5.40
C GLY A 90 8.54 -0.37 -6.63
N SER A 91 8.38 0.96 -6.56
CA SER A 91 7.94 1.79 -7.68
C SER A 91 9.00 1.87 -8.79
N MET A 92 10.29 1.95 -8.45
CA MET A 92 11.40 1.90 -9.40
C MET A 92 11.49 0.55 -10.12
N ILE A 93 11.15 -0.55 -9.44
CA ILE A 93 11.10 -1.88 -10.07
C ILE A 93 9.89 -1.98 -11.02
N PHE A 94 8.76 -1.42 -10.63
CA PHE A 94 7.51 -1.51 -11.39
C PHE A 94 7.48 -0.64 -12.64
N ILE A 95 7.86 0.65 -12.55
CA ILE A 95 7.60 1.62 -13.63
C ILE A 95 8.35 1.31 -14.95
N PRO A 96 9.59 0.76 -14.98
CA PRO A 96 10.26 0.39 -16.23
C PRO A 96 9.50 -0.68 -17.03
N LEU A 97 8.64 -1.48 -16.40
CA LEU A 97 7.80 -2.45 -17.10
C LEU A 97 6.88 -1.77 -18.11
N ALA A 98 6.53 -0.50 -17.90
CA ALA A 98 5.73 0.29 -18.83
C ALA A 98 6.42 0.49 -20.20
N LEU A 99 7.76 0.56 -20.24
CA LEU A 99 8.52 0.68 -21.50
C LEU A 99 8.35 -0.53 -22.42
N THR A 100 8.34 -1.72 -21.84
CA THR A 100 8.21 -2.98 -22.60
C THR A 100 6.76 -3.26 -23.00
N SER A 101 5.81 -2.47 -22.50
CA SER A 101 4.39 -2.67 -22.70
C SER A 101 3.86 -1.97 -23.96
N LYS A 102 3.85 -2.69 -25.09
CA LYS A 102 2.99 -2.34 -26.23
C LYS A 102 1.56 -2.92 -26.09
N ARG A 103 1.28 -3.65 -25.00
CA ARG A 103 0.09 -4.48 -24.85
C ARG A 103 -0.99 -3.84 -23.99
N PHE A 104 -0.63 -2.94 -23.09
CA PHE A 104 -1.54 -2.32 -22.13
C PHE A 104 -1.80 -0.87 -22.50
N HIS A 105 -3.06 -0.52 -22.65
CA HIS A 105 -3.50 0.83 -23.00
C HIS A 105 -3.23 1.84 -21.88
N GLU A 106 -3.29 1.39 -20.63
CA GLU A 106 -3.06 2.22 -19.44
C GLU A 106 -1.73 3.00 -19.48
N TYR A 107 -0.68 2.39 -20.01
CA TYR A 107 0.63 3.04 -20.14
C TYR A 107 0.73 4.00 -21.35
N SER A 108 -0.35 4.21 -22.05
CA SER A 108 -0.41 5.19 -23.14
C SER A 108 -0.90 6.55 -22.68
N TYR A 109 -1.43 6.64 -21.44
CA TYR A 109 -1.99 7.84 -20.86
C TYR A 109 -0.99 8.55 -19.94
N PRO A 110 -0.71 9.85 -20.13
CA PRO A 110 0.15 10.61 -19.21
C PRO A 110 -0.43 10.67 -17.79
N GLU A 111 -1.76 10.64 -17.66
CA GLU A 111 -2.47 10.59 -16.40
C GLU A 111 -2.10 9.36 -15.56
N PHE A 112 -1.75 8.24 -16.21
CA PHE A 112 -1.26 7.07 -15.49
C PHE A 112 -0.03 7.40 -14.65
N PHE A 113 0.95 8.09 -15.23
CA PHE A 113 2.21 8.42 -14.57
C PHE A 113 2.03 9.49 -13.49
N ALA A 114 1.16 10.48 -13.75
CA ALA A 114 0.83 11.50 -12.77
C ALA A 114 0.11 10.91 -11.56
N LEU A 115 -0.93 10.10 -11.76
CA LEU A 115 -1.67 9.41 -10.69
C LEU A 115 -0.76 8.43 -9.93
N PHE A 116 0.17 7.77 -10.63
CA PHE A 116 1.15 6.90 -9.99
C PHE A 116 2.05 7.66 -9.02
N LEU A 117 2.51 8.86 -9.38
CA LEU A 117 3.30 9.73 -8.49
C LEU A 117 2.45 10.29 -7.33
N PHE A 118 1.20 10.68 -7.57
CA PHE A 118 0.28 11.11 -6.49
C PHE A 118 0.00 9.97 -5.51
N MET A 119 -0.17 8.75 -6.00
CA MET A 119 -0.30 7.57 -5.16
C MET A 119 0.92 7.37 -4.25
N ILE A 120 2.14 7.52 -4.79
CA ILE A 120 3.38 7.41 -4.01
C ILE A 120 3.43 8.50 -2.94
N ALA A 121 3.10 9.75 -3.28
CA ALA A 121 3.01 10.84 -2.29
C ALA A 121 2.02 10.51 -1.18
N GLY A 122 0.85 9.93 -1.51
CA GLY A 122 -0.13 9.47 -0.52
C GLY A 122 0.44 8.42 0.43
N PHE A 123 1.14 7.42 -0.09
CA PHE A 123 1.80 6.42 0.76
C PHE A 123 2.91 7.03 1.63
N GLN A 124 3.67 7.98 1.10
CA GLN A 124 4.71 8.67 1.87
C GLN A 124 4.09 9.49 3.02
N PHE A 125 2.97 10.19 2.81
CA PHE A 125 2.23 10.85 3.89
C PHE A 125 1.78 9.86 4.96
N MET A 126 1.27 8.69 4.59
CA MET A 126 0.85 7.66 5.54
C MET A 126 2.00 7.20 6.45
N VAL A 127 3.18 6.93 5.86
CA VAL A 127 4.29 6.33 6.61
C VAL A 127 5.13 7.35 7.38
N ALA A 128 5.07 8.61 7.00
CA ALA A 128 5.82 9.70 7.62
C ALA A 128 4.97 10.57 8.56
N SER A 129 3.92 10.01 9.15
CA SER A 129 3.06 10.71 10.10
C SER A 129 2.54 9.79 11.20
N ASP A 130 2.30 10.37 12.37
CA ASP A 130 1.52 9.80 13.48
C ASP A 130 0.24 10.60 13.75
N ASN A 131 -0.13 11.49 12.83
CA ASN A 131 -1.35 12.29 12.88
C ASN A 131 -2.46 11.61 12.07
N LEU A 132 -3.59 11.27 12.71
CA LEU A 132 -4.70 10.56 12.10
C LEU A 132 -5.30 11.27 10.89
N ILE A 133 -5.31 12.62 10.88
CA ILE A 133 -5.83 13.40 9.75
C ILE A 133 -4.88 13.26 8.54
N LEU A 134 -3.56 13.42 8.74
CA LEU A 134 -2.60 13.31 7.64
C LEU A 134 -2.51 11.87 7.10
N ILE A 135 -2.59 10.87 8.00
CA ILE A 135 -2.70 9.46 7.59
C ILE A 135 -3.94 9.25 6.72
N PHE A 136 -5.10 9.82 7.09
CA PHE A 136 -6.32 9.74 6.30
C PHE A 136 -6.19 10.39 4.93
N VAL A 137 -5.63 11.60 4.87
CA VAL A 137 -5.38 12.30 3.59
C VAL A 137 -4.45 11.49 2.70
N GLY A 138 -3.37 10.96 3.25
CA GLY A 138 -2.44 10.09 2.52
C GLY A 138 -3.12 8.83 1.99
N LEU A 139 -3.91 8.17 2.84
CA LEU A 139 -4.67 6.97 2.52
C LEU A 139 -5.66 7.21 1.37
N GLU A 140 -6.42 8.30 1.40
CA GLU A 140 -7.40 8.62 0.36
C GLU A 140 -6.73 9.08 -0.93
N THR A 141 -5.66 9.88 -0.86
CA THR A 141 -4.88 10.28 -2.04
C THR A 141 -4.35 9.06 -2.79
N ALA A 142 -3.77 8.10 -2.07
CA ALA A 142 -3.27 6.87 -2.68
C ALA A 142 -4.41 5.98 -3.21
N SER A 143 -5.52 5.88 -2.48
CA SER A 143 -6.65 5.02 -2.85
C SER A 143 -7.38 5.51 -4.09
N LEU A 144 -7.72 6.81 -4.17
CA LEU A 144 -8.38 7.40 -5.33
C LEU A 144 -7.51 7.28 -6.58
N SER A 145 -6.19 7.45 -6.43
CA SER A 145 -5.25 7.22 -7.52
C SER A 145 -5.29 5.76 -7.98
N LEU A 146 -5.27 4.79 -7.07
CA LEU A 146 -5.33 3.35 -7.40
C LEU A 146 -6.64 2.97 -8.08
N TYR A 147 -7.79 3.46 -7.63
CA TYR A 147 -9.07 3.16 -8.27
C TYR A 147 -9.06 3.58 -9.73
N THR A 148 -8.53 4.78 -10.01
CA THR A 148 -8.41 5.30 -11.36
C THR A 148 -7.39 4.52 -12.18
N LEU A 149 -6.22 4.19 -11.61
CA LEU A 149 -5.18 3.39 -12.28
C LEU A 149 -5.70 2.01 -12.73
N ILE A 150 -6.55 1.37 -11.93
CA ILE A 150 -7.20 0.10 -12.31
C ILE A 150 -8.16 0.31 -13.49
N ALA A 151 -8.96 1.38 -13.45
CA ALA A 151 -9.90 1.69 -14.52
C ALA A 151 -9.22 2.02 -15.85
N LEU A 152 -8.04 2.66 -15.82
CA LEU A 152 -7.23 2.97 -17.02
C LEU A 152 -6.79 1.74 -17.82
N HIS A 153 -6.89 0.54 -17.25
CA HIS A 153 -6.69 -0.72 -17.99
C HIS A 153 -7.74 -0.91 -19.11
N ASN A 154 -8.84 -0.17 -19.06
CA ASN A 154 -9.85 0.01 -20.11
C ASN A 154 -10.51 -1.30 -20.57
N ARG A 155 -10.99 -2.10 -19.62
CA ARG A 155 -11.77 -3.34 -19.84
C ARG A 155 -13.00 -3.37 -18.94
N SER A 156 -14.04 -4.11 -19.33
CA SER A 156 -15.24 -4.27 -18.51
C SER A 156 -14.91 -4.79 -17.09
N ASN A 157 -14.08 -5.82 -17.00
CA ASN A 157 -13.63 -6.37 -15.71
C ASN A 157 -12.82 -5.35 -14.89
N SER A 158 -12.06 -4.48 -15.55
CA SER A 158 -11.28 -3.44 -14.86
C SER A 158 -12.17 -2.34 -14.30
N TYR A 159 -13.22 -1.95 -15.03
CA TYR A 159 -14.20 -0.99 -14.51
C TYR A 159 -14.99 -1.58 -13.33
N GLU A 160 -15.42 -2.84 -13.42
CA GLU A 160 -16.07 -3.54 -12.31
C GLU A 160 -15.15 -3.61 -11.09
N ALA A 161 -13.89 -4.00 -11.28
CA ALA A 161 -12.88 -4.05 -10.23
C ALA A 161 -12.66 -2.69 -9.58
N ALA A 162 -12.53 -1.62 -10.39
CA ALA A 162 -12.35 -0.26 -9.90
C ALA A 162 -13.55 0.22 -9.06
N VAL A 163 -14.78 -0.05 -9.51
CA VAL A 163 -16.01 0.30 -8.77
C VAL A 163 -16.12 -0.50 -7.49
N LYS A 164 -15.86 -1.82 -7.51
CA LYS A 164 -15.85 -2.67 -6.31
C LYS A 164 -14.83 -2.13 -5.28
N TYR A 165 -13.62 -1.81 -5.73
CA TYR A 165 -12.58 -1.32 -4.85
C TYR A 165 -12.91 0.06 -4.29
N PHE A 166 -13.45 0.95 -5.10
CA PHE A 166 -13.90 2.28 -4.66
C PHE A 166 -15.02 2.20 -3.62
N THR A 167 -16.08 1.44 -3.88
CA THR A 167 -17.25 1.39 -2.99
C THR A 167 -16.89 0.79 -1.63
N MET A 168 -16.16 -0.32 -1.61
CA MET A 168 -15.71 -0.95 -0.37
C MET A 168 -14.61 -0.13 0.32
N GLY A 169 -13.76 0.54 -0.44
CA GLY A 169 -12.73 1.43 0.07
C GLY A 169 -13.30 2.69 0.73
N ALA A 170 -14.32 3.30 0.13
CA ALA A 170 -15.03 4.44 0.72
C ALA A 170 -15.71 4.07 2.06
N LEU A 171 -16.28 2.85 2.17
CA LEU A 171 -16.81 2.36 3.43
C LEU A 171 -15.70 2.18 4.49
N ALA A 172 -14.55 1.63 4.09
CA ALA A 172 -13.41 1.48 5.00
C ALA A 172 -12.85 2.84 5.45
N ALA A 173 -12.82 3.84 4.57
CA ALA A 173 -12.45 5.21 4.90
C ALA A 173 -13.42 5.86 5.89
N ALA A 174 -14.73 5.60 5.74
CA ALA A 174 -15.73 6.06 6.71
C ALA A 174 -15.52 5.45 8.10
N PHE A 175 -15.16 4.18 8.19
CA PHE A 175 -14.79 3.54 9.46
C PHE A 175 -13.53 4.17 10.08
N PHE A 176 -12.51 4.47 9.25
CA PHE A 176 -11.31 5.16 9.73
C PHE A 176 -11.65 6.54 10.29
N ALA A 177 -12.41 7.34 9.52
CA ALA A 177 -12.81 8.68 9.93
C ALA A 177 -13.65 8.67 11.22
N MET A 178 -14.61 7.74 11.35
CA MET A 178 -15.42 7.59 12.54
C MET A 178 -14.58 7.15 13.75
N GLY A 179 -13.70 6.15 13.58
CA GLY A 179 -12.80 5.71 14.64
C GLY A 179 -11.88 6.83 15.13
N SER A 180 -11.32 7.61 14.21
CA SER A 180 -10.49 8.78 14.51
C SER A 180 -11.29 9.89 15.20
N ALA A 181 -12.53 10.13 14.79
CA ALA A 181 -13.41 11.11 15.45
C ALA A 181 -13.74 10.73 16.88
N VAL A 182 -13.97 9.44 17.17
CA VAL A 182 -14.17 8.94 18.53
C VAL A 182 -12.91 9.15 19.37
N ILE A 183 -11.72 8.82 18.83
CA ILE A 183 -10.44 9.08 19.51
C ILE A 183 -10.30 10.57 19.84
N TYR A 184 -10.53 11.43 18.87
CA TYR A 184 -10.48 12.87 19.08
C TYR A 184 -11.46 13.36 20.15
N ALA A 185 -12.69 12.87 20.13
CA ALA A 185 -13.70 13.23 21.15
C ALA A 185 -13.29 12.81 22.58
N LEU A 186 -12.53 11.70 22.71
CA LEU A 186 -12.06 11.19 23.99
C LEU A 186 -10.82 11.89 24.53
N THR A 187 -9.92 12.29 23.62
CA THR A 187 -8.56 12.74 23.98
C THR A 187 -8.29 14.20 23.65
N GLY A 188 -9.09 14.81 22.77
CA GLY A 188 -8.84 16.15 22.24
C GLY A 188 -7.68 16.24 21.25
N SER A 189 -7.11 15.10 20.83
CA SER A 189 -5.96 15.06 19.91
C SER A 189 -6.17 14.03 18.79
N VAL A 190 -5.49 14.27 17.67
CA VAL A 190 -5.35 13.35 16.53
C VAL A 190 -3.91 12.83 16.36
N GLU A 191 -3.00 13.25 17.22
CA GLU A 191 -1.60 12.82 17.24
C GLU A 191 -1.47 11.61 18.17
N LEU A 192 -1.04 10.47 17.64
CA LEU A 192 -1.05 9.19 18.36
C LEU A 192 -0.29 9.24 19.68
N TYR A 193 0.84 9.97 19.78
CA TYR A 193 1.59 10.07 21.02
C TYR A 193 0.81 10.83 22.11
N LYS A 194 0.10 11.93 21.74
CA LYS A 194 -0.77 12.66 22.68
C LYS A 194 -2.02 11.84 23.07
N VAL A 195 -2.57 11.10 22.09
CA VAL A 195 -3.67 10.17 22.32
C VAL A 195 -3.28 9.12 23.35
N ALA A 196 -2.09 8.50 23.19
CA ALA A 196 -1.56 7.51 24.13
C ALA A 196 -1.40 8.09 25.55
N GLU A 197 -0.82 9.30 25.66
CA GLU A 197 -0.62 9.97 26.94
C GLU A 197 -1.94 10.22 27.67
N VAL A 198 -2.95 10.77 26.99
CA VAL A 198 -4.28 11.01 27.59
C VAL A 198 -4.98 9.70 27.95
N MET A 199 -4.93 8.69 27.08
CA MET A 199 -5.53 7.39 27.37
C MET A 199 -4.90 6.72 28.59
N ALA A 200 -3.56 6.76 28.72
CA ALA A 200 -2.85 6.16 29.85
C ALA A 200 -3.32 6.68 31.22
N THR A 201 -3.68 7.96 31.30
CA THR A 201 -4.15 8.56 32.58
C THR A 201 -5.58 8.19 32.94
N ARG A 202 -6.39 7.68 32.00
CA ARG A 202 -7.85 7.50 32.16
C ARG A 202 -8.34 6.06 31.94
N LEU A 203 -7.44 5.08 31.83
CA LEU A 203 -7.78 3.67 31.54
C LEU A 203 -8.74 3.03 32.55
N ASN A 204 -8.84 3.57 33.79
CA ASN A 204 -9.75 3.06 34.84
C ASN A 204 -11.21 3.52 34.67
N GLU A 205 -11.51 4.41 33.74
CA GLU A 205 -12.85 4.89 33.45
C GLU A 205 -13.62 3.90 32.57
N THR A 206 -14.65 3.24 33.08
CA THR A 206 -15.45 2.23 32.33
C THR A 206 -16.03 2.79 31.02
N GLY A 207 -16.53 4.03 31.05
CA GLY A 207 -17.08 4.69 29.85
C GLY A 207 -16.02 4.89 28.76
N LEU A 208 -14.79 5.26 29.13
CA LEU A 208 -13.66 5.41 28.24
C LEU A 208 -13.28 4.07 27.61
N MET A 209 -13.23 2.99 28.39
CA MET A 209 -12.88 1.66 27.86
C MET A 209 -13.87 1.17 26.80
N ILE A 210 -15.17 1.43 26.96
CA ILE A 210 -16.18 1.09 25.93
C ILE A 210 -15.94 1.89 24.64
N ALA A 211 -15.62 3.17 24.76
CA ALA A 211 -15.37 4.02 23.60
C ALA A 211 -14.04 3.70 22.92
N ILE A 212 -12.98 3.36 23.67
CA ILE A 212 -11.72 2.82 23.15
C ILE A 212 -11.98 1.53 22.39
N PHE A 213 -12.80 0.62 22.93
CA PHE A 213 -13.21 -0.60 22.23
C PHE A 213 -13.89 -0.26 20.90
N GLY A 214 -14.89 0.59 20.88
CA GLY A 214 -15.59 0.97 19.65
C GLY A 214 -14.66 1.60 18.61
N SER A 215 -13.81 2.56 19.00
CA SER A 215 -12.90 3.23 18.09
C SER A 215 -11.86 2.29 17.49
N SER A 216 -11.26 1.42 18.30
CA SER A 216 -10.24 0.48 17.83
C SER A 216 -10.83 -0.60 16.92
N VAL A 217 -12.08 -1.06 17.13
CA VAL A 217 -12.79 -1.94 16.19
C VAL A 217 -12.99 -1.24 14.84
N LEU A 218 -13.46 0.01 14.83
CA LEU A 218 -13.66 0.76 13.59
C LEU A 218 -12.34 0.93 12.80
N LEU A 219 -11.26 1.27 13.50
CA LEU A 219 -9.93 1.40 12.88
C LEU A 219 -9.39 0.06 12.40
N LEU A 220 -9.60 -1.02 13.19
CA LEU A 220 -9.20 -2.37 12.81
C LEU A 220 -9.93 -2.83 11.53
N VAL A 221 -11.23 -2.59 11.42
CA VAL A 221 -12.01 -2.90 10.19
C VAL A 221 -11.46 -2.16 8.99
N SER A 222 -11.12 -0.87 9.13
CA SER A 222 -10.54 -0.08 8.04
C SER A 222 -9.20 -0.65 7.56
N PHE A 223 -8.29 -0.95 8.49
CA PHE A 223 -6.98 -1.53 8.13
C PHE A 223 -7.08 -3.00 7.70
N ALA A 224 -7.99 -3.78 8.28
CA ALA A 224 -8.25 -5.14 7.82
C ALA A 224 -8.71 -5.17 6.36
N PHE A 225 -9.53 -4.20 5.93
CA PHE A 225 -9.86 -4.01 4.52
C PHE A 225 -8.61 -3.66 3.70
N LYS A 226 -7.82 -2.65 4.08
CA LYS A 226 -6.63 -2.20 3.32
C LYS A 226 -5.57 -3.29 3.20
N LEU A 227 -5.38 -4.09 4.23
CA LEU A 227 -4.45 -5.22 4.27
C LEU A 227 -5.03 -6.51 3.67
N SER A 228 -6.31 -6.50 3.28
CA SER A 228 -7.03 -7.68 2.77
C SER A 228 -7.09 -8.81 3.78
N LEU A 229 -7.32 -8.51 5.07
CA LEU A 229 -7.41 -9.51 6.13
C LEU A 229 -8.85 -10.07 6.24
N PHE A 230 -8.98 -11.31 6.66
CA PHE A 230 -10.29 -11.90 6.95
C PHE A 230 -11.03 -11.12 8.06
N PRO A 231 -12.35 -10.87 7.92
CA PRO A 231 -13.24 -11.22 6.81
C PRO A 231 -13.30 -10.18 5.67
N PHE A 232 -12.51 -9.12 5.72
CA PHE A 232 -12.55 -7.97 4.80
C PHE A 232 -11.66 -8.14 3.54
N HIS A 233 -11.31 -9.37 3.17
CA HIS A 233 -10.38 -9.72 2.08
C HIS A 233 -11.05 -9.92 0.72
N THR A 234 -12.37 -10.08 0.67
CA THR A 234 -13.11 -10.58 -0.51
C THR A 234 -12.95 -9.71 -1.78
N TRP A 235 -12.62 -8.43 -1.61
CA TRP A 235 -12.39 -7.52 -2.71
C TRP A 235 -11.08 -7.81 -3.48
N ALA A 236 -10.04 -8.29 -2.79
CA ALA A 236 -8.70 -8.34 -3.33
C ALA A 236 -8.54 -9.33 -4.50
N PRO A 237 -9.06 -10.57 -4.49
CA PRO A 237 -8.96 -11.46 -5.63
C PRO A 237 -9.64 -10.90 -6.89
N ASP A 238 -10.82 -10.31 -6.77
CA ASP A 238 -11.58 -9.74 -7.88
C ASP A 238 -10.89 -8.49 -8.45
N VAL A 239 -10.39 -7.61 -7.58
CA VAL A 239 -9.70 -6.39 -7.98
C VAL A 239 -8.36 -6.71 -8.64
N TYR A 240 -7.61 -7.68 -8.12
CA TYR A 240 -6.35 -8.09 -8.73
C TYR A 240 -6.58 -8.76 -10.09
N GLU A 241 -7.64 -9.55 -10.23
CA GLU A 241 -8.02 -10.14 -11.51
C GLU A 241 -8.38 -9.08 -12.55
N GLY A 242 -9.13 -8.04 -12.17
CA GLY A 242 -9.52 -6.96 -13.06
C GLY A 242 -8.40 -5.97 -13.41
N ALA A 243 -7.41 -5.77 -12.53
CA ALA A 243 -6.23 -4.94 -12.81
C ALA A 243 -5.29 -5.62 -13.79
N SER A 244 -4.36 -4.87 -14.42
CA SER A 244 -3.27 -5.49 -15.16
C SER A 244 -2.34 -6.30 -14.24
N ALA A 245 -1.73 -7.36 -14.77
CA ALA A 245 -0.88 -8.22 -13.93
C ALA A 245 0.26 -7.46 -13.23
N PRO A 246 1.01 -6.55 -13.88
CA PRO A 246 2.01 -5.74 -13.19
C PRO A 246 1.43 -4.86 -12.08
N LEU A 247 0.28 -4.20 -12.33
CA LEU A 247 -0.36 -3.34 -11.33
C LEU A 247 -0.89 -4.17 -10.16
N ALA A 248 -1.47 -5.36 -10.39
CA ALA A 248 -1.87 -6.27 -9.33
C ALA A 248 -0.69 -6.69 -8.45
N GLY A 249 0.47 -6.99 -9.05
CA GLY A 249 1.71 -7.25 -8.32
C GLY A 249 2.16 -6.08 -7.47
N TYR A 250 2.10 -4.86 -8.00
CA TYR A 250 2.42 -3.64 -7.25
C TYR A 250 1.46 -3.44 -6.07
N MET A 251 0.15 -3.58 -6.31
CA MET A 251 -0.90 -3.43 -5.30
C MET A 251 -0.79 -4.47 -4.17
N SER A 252 -0.26 -5.65 -4.45
CA SER A 252 -0.10 -6.71 -3.47
C SER A 252 1.04 -6.45 -2.46
N VAL A 253 1.92 -5.49 -2.74
CA VAL A 253 3.10 -5.20 -1.93
C VAL A 253 3.08 -3.76 -1.39
N VAL A 254 3.22 -2.77 -2.26
CA VAL A 254 3.51 -1.39 -1.85
C VAL A 254 2.40 -0.75 -1.00
N PRO A 255 1.11 -0.83 -1.36
CA PRO A 255 0.04 -0.33 -0.50
C PRO A 255 0.00 -0.99 0.88
N LYS A 256 0.35 -2.28 0.93
CA LYS A 256 0.37 -3.03 2.19
C LYS A 256 1.52 -2.58 3.10
N ILE A 257 2.69 -2.24 2.55
CA ILE A 257 3.79 -1.65 3.33
C ILE A 257 3.30 -0.40 4.06
N ALA A 258 2.67 0.53 3.34
CA ALA A 258 2.14 1.76 3.95
C ALA A 258 1.07 1.47 5.02
N ALA A 259 0.14 0.56 4.75
CA ALA A 259 -0.91 0.19 5.70
C ALA A 259 -0.35 -0.51 6.95
N PHE A 260 0.68 -1.37 6.81
CA PHE A 260 1.32 -2.00 7.97
C PHE A 260 2.10 -1.02 8.84
N VAL A 261 2.76 -0.04 8.26
CA VAL A 261 3.44 1.02 9.04
C VAL A 261 2.45 1.77 9.93
N VAL A 262 1.31 2.17 9.36
CA VAL A 262 0.27 2.81 10.17
C VAL A 262 -0.30 1.84 11.21
N SER A 263 -0.46 0.56 10.86
CA SER A 263 -0.93 -0.48 11.79
C SER A 263 0.05 -0.69 12.95
N ILE A 264 1.36 -0.68 12.71
CA ILE A 264 2.39 -0.75 13.76
C ILE A 264 2.21 0.42 14.73
N ARG A 265 2.11 1.65 14.24
CA ARG A 265 1.95 2.84 15.07
C ARG A 265 0.64 2.85 15.85
N LEU A 266 -0.46 2.54 15.16
CA LEU A 266 -1.81 2.64 15.73
C LEU A 266 -2.10 1.49 16.71
N PHE A 267 -1.85 0.25 16.31
CA PHE A 267 -2.16 -0.91 17.16
C PHE A 267 -1.09 -1.16 18.21
N GLY A 268 0.19 -0.83 17.92
CA GLY A 268 1.25 -0.79 18.92
C GLY A 268 0.87 0.11 20.10
N MET A 269 0.38 1.31 19.84
CA MET A 269 -0.13 2.21 20.88
C MET A 269 -1.15 1.52 21.81
N TYR A 270 -2.12 0.76 21.27
CA TYR A 270 -3.10 0.07 22.10
C TYR A 270 -2.49 -1.09 22.90
N ILE A 271 -1.54 -1.82 22.31
CA ILE A 271 -0.85 -2.94 22.96
C ILE A 271 0.06 -2.42 24.07
N ASP A 272 0.80 -1.34 23.85
CA ASP A 272 1.65 -0.66 24.85
C ASP A 272 0.86 -0.14 26.04
N LEU A 273 -0.39 0.28 25.82
CA LEU A 273 -1.33 0.65 26.87
C LEU A 273 -1.89 -0.56 27.66
N GLY A 274 -1.49 -1.78 27.35
CA GLY A 274 -1.97 -3.00 28.01
C GLY A 274 -3.37 -3.42 27.60
N ILE A 275 -3.87 -2.98 26.45
CA ILE A 275 -5.21 -3.29 25.95
C ILE A 275 -5.18 -4.66 25.23
N GLU A 276 -5.10 -5.74 26.02
CA GLU A 276 -4.88 -7.12 25.57
C GLU A 276 -5.88 -7.63 24.54
N TRP A 277 -7.15 -7.19 24.56
CA TRP A 277 -8.14 -7.66 23.59
C TRP A 277 -7.80 -7.24 22.16
N VAL A 278 -7.09 -6.13 21.92
CA VAL A 278 -6.63 -5.71 20.59
C VAL A 278 -5.62 -6.73 20.06
N ARG A 279 -4.65 -7.10 20.88
CA ARG A 279 -3.64 -8.11 20.57
C ARG A 279 -4.26 -9.46 20.20
N TRP A 280 -5.20 -9.95 21.02
CA TRP A 280 -5.86 -11.22 20.75
C TRP A 280 -6.71 -11.17 19.49
N THR A 281 -7.41 -10.06 19.23
CA THR A 281 -8.20 -9.88 18.01
C THR A 281 -7.30 -9.92 16.76
N ILE A 282 -6.16 -9.25 16.80
CA ILE A 282 -5.17 -9.26 15.73
C ILE A 282 -4.66 -10.68 15.46
N LEU A 283 -4.32 -11.44 16.50
CA LEU A 283 -3.87 -12.83 16.37
C LEU A 283 -4.94 -13.74 15.76
N ILE A 284 -6.19 -13.62 16.21
CA ILE A 284 -7.30 -14.39 15.66
C ILE A 284 -7.49 -14.08 14.16
N ILE A 285 -7.51 -12.80 13.80
CA ILE A 285 -7.62 -12.36 12.40
C ILE A 285 -6.44 -12.89 11.58
N ALA A 286 -5.22 -12.85 12.10
CA ALA A 286 -4.03 -13.37 11.43
C ALA A 286 -4.15 -14.87 11.13
N VAL A 287 -4.51 -15.69 12.12
CA VAL A 287 -4.70 -17.15 11.96
C VAL A 287 -5.80 -17.46 10.94
N LEU A 288 -6.95 -16.79 11.05
CA LEU A 288 -8.05 -16.98 10.10
C LEU A 288 -7.67 -16.56 8.69
N THR A 289 -6.94 -15.44 8.55
CA THR A 289 -6.47 -14.96 7.24
C THR A 289 -5.52 -15.95 6.58
N MET A 290 -4.51 -16.43 7.30
CA MET A 290 -3.56 -17.42 6.77
C MET A 290 -4.27 -18.72 6.37
N THR A 291 -5.13 -19.23 7.25
CA THR A 291 -5.81 -20.52 7.01
C THR A 291 -6.76 -20.46 5.82
N LEU A 292 -7.67 -19.47 5.82
CA LEU A 292 -8.69 -19.37 4.78
C LEU A 292 -8.09 -18.97 3.43
N ALA A 293 -7.12 -18.06 3.40
CA ALA A 293 -6.49 -17.66 2.15
C ALA A 293 -5.75 -18.83 1.49
N ASN A 294 -5.03 -19.65 2.25
CA ASN A 294 -4.36 -20.84 1.69
C ASN A 294 -5.36 -21.88 1.15
N ILE A 295 -6.44 -22.16 1.88
CA ILE A 295 -7.50 -23.07 1.40
C ILE A 295 -8.09 -22.54 0.09
N MET A 296 -8.40 -21.24 0.04
CA MET A 296 -8.98 -20.62 -1.16
C MET A 296 -7.99 -20.58 -2.33
N ALA A 297 -6.69 -20.42 -2.08
CA ALA A 297 -5.65 -20.46 -3.11
C ALA A 297 -5.60 -21.82 -3.83
N LEU A 298 -5.76 -22.94 -3.09
CA LEU A 298 -5.70 -24.30 -3.63
C LEU A 298 -6.83 -24.63 -4.61
N VAL A 299 -7.97 -23.96 -4.50
CA VAL A 299 -9.14 -24.21 -5.36
C VAL A 299 -9.23 -23.26 -6.56
N GLN A 300 -8.26 -22.36 -6.74
CA GLN A 300 -8.25 -21.45 -7.88
C GLN A 300 -7.82 -22.17 -9.17
N ASN A 301 -8.38 -21.73 -10.29
CA ASN A 301 -8.02 -22.20 -11.63
C ASN A 301 -7.19 -21.17 -12.43
N ASP A 302 -6.99 -19.99 -11.87
CA ASP A 302 -6.23 -18.88 -12.46
C ASP A 302 -5.05 -18.52 -11.57
N VAL A 303 -3.86 -18.42 -12.17
CA VAL A 303 -2.61 -18.15 -11.44
C VAL A 303 -2.62 -16.75 -10.80
N LYS A 304 -3.25 -15.77 -11.45
CA LYS A 304 -3.32 -14.40 -10.94
C LYS A 304 -4.20 -14.32 -9.69
N ARG A 305 -5.33 -15.03 -9.69
CA ARG A 305 -6.20 -15.14 -8.49
C ARG A 305 -5.50 -15.94 -7.38
N MET A 306 -4.79 -17.02 -7.72
CA MET A 306 -4.01 -17.79 -6.75
C MET A 306 -2.95 -16.91 -6.08
N LEU A 307 -2.20 -16.10 -6.85
CA LEU A 307 -1.23 -15.14 -6.30
C LEU A 307 -1.90 -14.04 -5.45
N ALA A 308 -3.13 -13.65 -5.78
CA ALA A 308 -3.90 -12.74 -4.93
C ALA A 308 -4.17 -13.35 -3.55
N TYR A 309 -4.64 -14.60 -3.48
CA TYR A 309 -4.83 -15.30 -2.21
C TYR A 309 -3.51 -15.55 -1.47
N SER A 310 -2.43 -15.87 -2.19
CA SER A 310 -1.09 -15.94 -1.61
C SER A 310 -0.73 -14.63 -0.91
N SER A 311 -0.93 -13.47 -1.55
CA SER A 311 -0.63 -12.18 -0.93
C SER A 311 -1.54 -11.84 0.27
N ILE A 312 -2.74 -12.41 0.36
CA ILE A 312 -3.62 -12.32 1.53
C ILE A 312 -3.04 -13.16 2.67
N SER A 313 -2.62 -14.40 2.40
CA SER A 313 -1.98 -15.27 3.39
C SER A 313 -0.73 -14.63 3.99
N HIS A 314 0.15 -14.08 3.15
CA HIS A 314 1.35 -13.36 3.59
C HIS A 314 1.02 -12.14 4.47
N ALA A 315 -0.06 -11.40 4.18
CA ALA A 315 -0.52 -10.31 5.05
C ALA A 315 -0.95 -10.83 6.43
N GLY A 316 -1.61 -11.98 6.49
CA GLY A 316 -1.94 -12.65 7.76
C GLY A 316 -0.71 -13.02 8.57
N PHE A 317 0.34 -13.55 7.90
CA PHE A 317 1.60 -13.90 8.55
C PHE A 317 2.30 -12.66 9.16
N ILE A 318 2.34 -11.56 8.42
CA ILE A 318 2.92 -10.30 8.90
C ILE A 318 2.09 -9.71 10.04
N MET A 319 0.76 -9.86 9.99
CA MET A 319 -0.13 -9.40 11.08
C MET A 319 0.12 -10.14 12.39
N ALA A 320 0.53 -11.42 12.33
CA ALA A 320 0.96 -12.16 13.51
C ALA A 320 2.24 -11.57 14.13
N ALA A 321 3.20 -11.13 13.31
CA ALA A 321 4.41 -10.46 13.79
C ALA A 321 4.09 -9.12 14.46
N LEU A 322 3.14 -8.35 13.91
CA LEU A 322 2.66 -7.10 14.51
C LEU A 322 2.06 -7.32 15.90
N ALA A 323 1.33 -8.43 16.10
CA ALA A 323 0.72 -8.74 17.40
C ALA A 323 1.75 -9.04 18.50
N LEU A 324 3.00 -9.36 18.16
CA LEU A 324 4.08 -9.53 19.14
C LEU A 324 4.53 -8.21 19.76
N ASP A 325 4.43 -7.13 18.97
CA ASP A 325 4.80 -5.76 19.33
C ASP A 325 6.19 -5.66 20.00
N THR A 326 7.15 -6.33 19.38
CA THR A 326 8.56 -6.29 19.79
C THR A 326 9.41 -5.61 18.72
N THR A 327 10.55 -5.06 19.11
CA THR A 327 11.51 -4.45 18.16
C THR A 327 11.94 -5.44 17.08
N GLU A 328 12.17 -6.71 17.46
CA GLU A 328 12.52 -7.80 16.55
C GLU A 328 11.34 -8.14 15.63
N GLY A 329 10.11 -8.16 16.15
CA GLY A 329 8.88 -8.38 15.38
C GLY A 329 8.71 -7.30 14.33
N ASN A 330 8.80 -6.03 14.72
CA ASN A 330 8.67 -4.89 13.82
C ASN A 330 9.79 -4.86 12.75
N THR A 331 11.03 -5.18 13.13
CA THR A 331 12.15 -5.29 12.18
C THR A 331 11.93 -6.43 11.17
N SER A 332 11.41 -7.58 11.63
CA SER A 332 11.13 -8.73 10.76
C SER A 332 10.07 -8.42 9.73
N ILE A 333 9.09 -7.56 10.02
CA ILE A 333 8.08 -7.10 9.05
C ILE A 333 8.75 -6.44 7.84
N PHE A 334 9.70 -5.53 8.07
CA PHE A 334 10.39 -4.84 6.98
C PHE A 334 11.29 -5.77 6.18
N LEU A 335 12.04 -6.65 6.83
CA LEU A 335 12.85 -7.64 6.14
C LEU A 335 11.99 -8.58 5.28
N TYR A 336 10.88 -9.05 5.84
CA TYR A 336 9.93 -9.89 5.13
C TYR A 336 9.37 -9.20 3.88
N TYR A 337 8.91 -7.94 4.02
CA TYR A 337 8.39 -7.19 2.88
C TYR A 337 9.45 -6.87 1.84
N ALA A 338 10.70 -6.63 2.23
CA ALA A 338 11.77 -6.44 1.28
C ALA A 338 11.97 -7.68 0.40
N LEU A 339 11.99 -8.88 0.98
CA LEU A 339 12.10 -10.14 0.24
C LEU A 339 10.83 -10.42 -0.58
N PHE A 340 9.66 -10.27 0.04
CA PHE A 340 8.37 -10.49 -0.60
C PHE A 340 8.14 -9.55 -1.80
N MET A 341 8.64 -8.32 -1.75
CA MET A 341 8.55 -7.36 -2.85
C MET A 341 9.19 -7.90 -4.12
N PHE A 342 10.42 -8.41 -4.04
CA PHE A 342 11.11 -8.95 -5.21
C PHE A 342 10.43 -10.21 -5.76
N THR A 343 10.05 -11.13 -4.88
CA THR A 343 9.45 -12.41 -5.28
C THR A 343 8.06 -12.21 -5.87
N ASN A 344 7.25 -11.40 -5.25
CA ASN A 344 5.86 -11.21 -5.66
C ASN A 344 5.74 -10.31 -6.91
N LEU A 345 6.46 -9.18 -6.96
CA LEU A 345 6.53 -8.36 -8.19
C LEU A 345 7.06 -9.19 -9.36
N GLY A 346 8.08 -10.03 -9.12
CA GLY A 346 8.64 -10.94 -10.12
C GLY A 346 7.63 -11.97 -10.60
N ALA A 347 6.89 -12.61 -9.70
CA ALA A 347 5.85 -13.57 -10.06
C ALA A 347 4.75 -12.95 -10.93
N PHE A 348 4.24 -11.79 -10.56
CA PHE A 348 3.24 -11.07 -11.37
C PHE A 348 3.82 -10.55 -12.70
N ALA A 349 5.08 -10.13 -12.75
CA ALA A 349 5.74 -9.77 -14.00
C ALA A 349 5.87 -10.98 -14.94
N MET A 350 6.11 -12.18 -14.40
CA MET A 350 6.12 -13.41 -15.19
C MET A 350 4.76 -13.75 -15.82
N LEU A 351 3.64 -13.44 -15.17
CA LEU A 351 2.31 -13.57 -15.77
C LEU A 351 2.19 -12.72 -17.04
N TRP A 352 2.76 -11.53 -16.99
CA TRP A 352 2.71 -10.58 -18.09
C TRP A 352 3.60 -10.94 -19.29
N ILE A 353 4.81 -11.45 -19.06
CA ILE A 353 5.74 -11.80 -20.11
C ILE A 353 5.53 -13.21 -20.69
N SER A 354 4.89 -14.10 -19.93
CA SER A 354 4.64 -15.49 -20.35
C SER A 354 3.72 -15.57 -21.56
N ARG A 355 4.06 -16.44 -22.55
CA ARG A 355 3.31 -16.62 -23.78
C ARG A 355 2.91 -18.07 -23.96
N HIS A 356 1.76 -18.30 -24.59
CA HIS A 356 1.29 -19.63 -24.95
C HIS A 356 1.54 -19.92 -26.43
N LYS A 357 2.00 -21.14 -26.75
CA LYS A 357 2.36 -21.54 -28.12
C LYS A 357 1.16 -21.55 -29.08
N LYS A 358 -0.02 -21.91 -28.59
CA LYS A 358 -1.21 -22.13 -29.44
C LYS A 358 -2.13 -20.92 -29.61
N ARG A 359 -1.83 -19.77 -29.06
CA ARG A 359 -2.68 -18.56 -29.05
C ARG A 359 -4.16 -18.84 -28.69
N ARG A 360 -4.42 -19.88 -27.90
CA ARG A 360 -5.76 -20.30 -27.49
C ARG A 360 -6.39 -19.34 -26.48
N PHE A 361 -5.54 -18.62 -25.73
CA PHE A 361 -5.93 -17.67 -24.69
C PHE A 361 -5.54 -16.25 -25.08
N ASP A 362 -6.24 -15.25 -24.53
CA ASP A 362 -5.74 -13.89 -24.60
C ASP A 362 -4.55 -13.76 -23.64
N ASP A 363 -3.33 -13.90 -24.20
CA ASP A 363 -2.08 -13.91 -23.45
C ASP A 363 -1.84 -12.66 -22.60
N ARG A 364 -2.63 -11.61 -22.81
CA ARG A 364 -2.51 -10.35 -22.08
C ARG A 364 -3.28 -10.38 -20.75
N TYR A 365 -4.37 -11.15 -20.69
CA TYR A 365 -5.37 -10.99 -19.65
C TYR A 365 -5.73 -12.30 -18.94
N ASP A 366 -5.70 -13.41 -19.67
CA ASP A 366 -6.09 -14.72 -19.13
C ASP A 366 -4.85 -15.46 -18.60
N HIS A 367 -4.92 -15.92 -17.37
CA HIS A 367 -3.81 -16.60 -16.71
C HIS A 367 -4.21 -17.98 -16.13
N PRO A 368 -4.99 -18.81 -16.86
CA PRO A 368 -5.33 -20.16 -16.39
C PRO A 368 -4.07 -21.01 -16.26
N TYR A 369 -4.07 -21.98 -15.37
CA TYR A 369 -2.92 -22.90 -15.20
C TYR A 369 -2.49 -23.59 -16.49
N GLU A 370 -3.45 -23.92 -17.37
CA GLU A 370 -3.18 -24.53 -18.67
C GLU A 370 -2.26 -23.67 -19.56
N LYS A 371 -2.28 -22.35 -19.41
CA LYS A 371 -1.41 -21.42 -20.15
C LYS A 371 0.07 -21.67 -19.85
N PHE A 372 0.39 -22.11 -18.65
CA PHE A 372 1.76 -22.34 -18.17
C PHE A 372 2.22 -23.79 -18.38
N ALA A 373 1.31 -24.69 -18.81
CA ALA A 373 1.66 -26.06 -19.12
C ALA A 373 2.67 -26.13 -20.27
N GLY A 374 3.81 -26.78 -20.03
CA GLY A 374 4.90 -26.86 -21.00
C GLY A 374 5.67 -25.55 -21.22
N LEU A 375 5.59 -24.57 -20.35
CA LEU A 375 6.31 -23.29 -20.44
C LEU A 375 7.82 -23.51 -20.62
N ILE A 376 8.39 -24.57 -20.05
CA ILE A 376 9.82 -24.91 -20.18
C ILE A 376 10.23 -25.16 -21.64
N GLN A 377 9.32 -25.64 -22.49
CA GLN A 377 9.60 -25.89 -23.91
C GLN A 377 9.57 -24.61 -24.75
N ILE A 378 8.86 -23.57 -24.27
CA ILE A 378 8.65 -22.31 -25.00
C ILE A 378 9.58 -21.22 -24.47
N MET A 379 9.75 -21.16 -23.17
CA MET A 379 10.54 -20.17 -22.44
C MET A 379 11.28 -20.85 -21.27
N PRO A 380 12.34 -21.64 -21.53
CA PRO A 380 12.99 -22.46 -20.50
C PRO A 380 13.49 -21.61 -19.32
N MET A 381 14.15 -20.49 -19.60
CA MET A 381 14.61 -19.57 -18.53
C MET A 381 13.41 -18.95 -17.78
N GLY A 382 12.35 -18.56 -18.49
CA GLY A 382 11.13 -18.03 -17.86
C GLY A 382 10.44 -19.07 -16.97
N ALA A 383 10.44 -20.35 -17.38
CA ALA A 383 9.88 -21.42 -16.55
C ALA A 383 10.68 -21.63 -15.26
N VAL A 384 12.02 -21.58 -15.33
CA VAL A 384 12.89 -21.69 -14.14
C VAL A 384 12.65 -20.50 -13.20
N VAL A 385 12.65 -19.27 -13.74
CA VAL A 385 12.43 -18.04 -12.96
C VAL A 385 11.04 -18.07 -12.29
N MET A 386 9.99 -18.46 -13.03
CA MET A 386 8.64 -18.61 -12.45
C MET A 386 8.62 -19.65 -11.35
N GLY A 387 9.29 -20.81 -11.55
CA GLY A 387 9.43 -21.83 -10.53
C GLY A 387 10.12 -21.32 -9.27
N LEU A 388 11.21 -20.58 -9.41
CA LEU A 388 11.92 -19.97 -8.28
C LEU A 388 11.02 -19.00 -7.50
N PHE A 389 10.26 -18.14 -8.17
CA PHE A 389 9.33 -17.24 -7.51
C PHE A 389 8.21 -18.00 -6.78
N MET A 390 7.63 -19.05 -7.40
CA MET A 390 6.60 -19.86 -6.76
C MET A 390 7.12 -20.60 -5.53
N PHE A 391 8.34 -21.16 -5.59
CA PHE A 391 8.99 -21.77 -4.43
C PHE A 391 9.28 -20.75 -3.31
N SER A 392 9.65 -19.53 -3.66
CA SER A 392 9.91 -18.48 -2.69
C SER A 392 8.65 -17.93 -2.02
N LEU A 393 7.47 -18.10 -2.67
CA LEU A 393 6.17 -17.70 -2.14
C LEU A 393 5.46 -18.82 -1.36
N ALA A 394 5.97 -20.04 -1.41
CA ALA A 394 5.41 -21.20 -0.69
C ALA A 394 6.00 -21.28 0.72
#